data_f4014ed4e7720870c7909e32627d947d
#
_entry.id   f4014ed4e7720870c7909e32627d947d
#
_cell.length_a   1.000
_cell.length_b   1.000
_cell.length_c   1.000
_cell.angle_alpha   90.00
_cell.angle_beta   90.00
_cell.angle_gamma   90.00
#
_symmetry.space_group_name_H-M   'P 1'
#
loop_
_entity.id
_entity.type
_entity.pdbx_description
1 polymer ?
#
loop_
_entity_poly.entity_id
_entity_poly.type
_entity_poly.pdbx_seq_one_letter_code
_entity_poly.pdbx_strand_id
1 'polypeptide(L)'
;MVDRHRHARRQLKAAQQTRRDQEVTARQARYNKGLLGLWDRLTGTHIRIKTQNEHETLQAHERDQREKDTLIFTQLGERRELQHALRHAAGMHHKQTSNLAADLESLRQVRTGKLREAWPSPSDRTPNVRRGPHRSL
;
A
#
# COMPACT_ATOMS: atom_id res chain seq x y z
N MET A 1 -1.48 2.24 9.25
CA MET A 1 -1.28 3.08 8.05
C MET A 1 -2.53 3.89 7.70
N VAL A 2 -3.69 3.28 7.49
CA VAL A 2 -4.94 3.95 7.10
C VAL A 2 -5.33 5.09 8.05
N ASP A 3 -5.27 4.86 9.37
CA ASP A 3 -5.66 5.87 10.37
C ASP A 3 -4.68 7.05 10.40
N ARG A 4 -3.37 6.80 10.21
CA ARG A 4 -2.36 7.86 10.06
C ARG A 4 -2.67 8.76 8.86
N HIS A 5 -3.01 8.17 7.71
CA HIS A 5 -3.36 8.93 6.51
C HIS A 5 -4.68 9.70 6.68
N ARG A 6 -5.66 9.12 7.37
CA ARG A 6 -6.93 9.79 7.68
C ARG A 6 -6.69 10.97 8.62
N HIS A 7 -5.86 10.80 9.63
CA HIS A 7 -5.51 11.86 10.57
C HIS A 7 -4.77 13.00 9.88
N ALA A 8 -3.76 12.71 9.06
CA ALA A 8 -3.02 13.72 8.29
C ALA A 8 -3.94 14.53 7.36
N ARG A 9 -4.88 13.89 6.68
CA ARG A 9 -5.87 14.59 5.84
C ARG A 9 -6.80 15.50 6.64
N ARG A 10 -7.22 15.05 7.84
CA ARG A 10 -8.06 15.88 8.73
C ARG A 10 -7.28 17.08 9.24
N GLN A 11 -6.03 16.90 9.63
CA GLN A 11 -5.16 17.98 10.08
C GLN A 11 -4.93 19.01 8.96
N LEU A 12 -4.60 18.57 7.75
CA LEU A 12 -4.43 19.46 6.62
C LEU A 12 -5.71 20.26 6.34
N LYS A 13 -6.87 19.58 6.31
CA LYS A 13 -8.16 20.24 6.09
C LYS A 13 -8.45 21.31 7.17
N ALA A 14 -8.21 20.99 8.44
CA ALA A 14 -8.41 21.92 9.54
C ALA A 14 -7.47 23.13 9.43
N ALA A 15 -6.19 22.89 9.14
CA ALA A 15 -5.20 23.96 8.95
C ALA A 15 -5.57 24.88 7.77
N GLN A 16 -5.99 24.31 6.65
CA GLN A 16 -6.45 25.07 5.48
C GLN A 16 -7.70 25.90 5.81
N GLN A 17 -8.65 25.34 6.56
CA GLN A 17 -9.85 26.06 6.95
C GLN A 17 -9.50 27.26 7.84
N THR A 18 -8.71 27.06 8.89
CA THR A 18 -8.27 28.14 9.79
C THR A 18 -7.56 29.26 9.00
N ARG A 19 -6.66 28.87 8.08
CA ARG A 19 -5.94 29.83 7.23
C ARG A 19 -6.89 30.63 6.33
N ARG A 20 -7.86 29.95 5.70
CA ARG A 20 -8.88 30.61 4.87
C ARG A 20 -9.71 31.60 5.65
N ASP A 21 -10.14 31.24 6.85
CA ASP A 21 -10.93 32.16 7.71
C ASP A 21 -10.13 33.38 8.09
N GLN A 22 -8.85 33.24 8.42
CA GLN A 22 -7.93 34.33 8.68
C GLN A 22 -7.73 35.24 7.44
N GLU A 23 -7.48 34.62 6.27
CA GLU A 23 -7.29 35.36 5.02
C GLU A 23 -8.55 36.09 4.57
N VAL A 24 -9.74 35.50 4.76
CA VAL A 24 -11.02 36.13 4.47
C VAL A 24 -11.22 37.32 5.38
N THR A 25 -10.97 37.18 6.69
CA THR A 25 -11.08 38.26 7.65
C THR A 25 -10.12 39.40 7.32
N ALA A 26 -8.86 39.09 6.99
CA ALA A 26 -7.87 40.08 6.60
C ALA A 26 -8.26 40.84 5.31
N ARG A 27 -8.80 40.10 4.31
CA ARG A 27 -9.29 40.72 3.06
C ARG A 27 -10.50 41.63 3.29
N GLN A 28 -11.43 41.21 4.15
CA GLN A 28 -12.59 42.04 4.52
C GLN A 28 -12.19 43.30 5.28
N ALA A 29 -11.17 43.22 6.14
CA ALA A 29 -10.67 44.37 6.89
C ALA A 29 -10.06 45.49 6.01
N ARG A 30 -9.67 45.13 4.76
CA ARG A 30 -9.15 46.14 3.80
C ARG A 30 -10.22 47.08 3.24
N TYR A 31 -11.49 46.67 3.32
CA TYR A 31 -12.59 47.54 2.87
C TYR A 31 -12.97 48.53 3.94
N ASN A 32 -12.85 49.81 3.62
CA ASN A 32 -13.32 50.90 4.50
C ASN A 32 -14.85 50.88 4.59
N LYS A 33 -15.35 51.17 5.79
CA LYS A 33 -16.79 51.27 6.06
C LYS A 33 -17.22 52.74 6.15
N GLY A 34 -18.51 52.99 5.90
CA GLY A 34 -19.09 54.31 6.03
C GLY A 34 -18.66 55.28 4.93
N LEU A 35 -18.48 56.57 5.27
CA LEU A 35 -18.14 57.65 4.33
C LEU A 35 -16.82 57.41 3.59
N LEU A 36 -15.83 56.80 4.24
CA LEU A 36 -14.55 56.45 3.63
C LEU A 36 -14.73 55.39 2.54
N GLY A 37 -15.65 54.44 2.73
CA GLY A 37 -15.95 53.43 1.71
C GLY A 37 -16.64 54.03 0.46
N LEU A 38 -17.41 55.12 0.60
CA LEU A 38 -17.95 55.86 -0.54
C LEU A 38 -16.84 56.61 -1.31
N TRP A 39 -15.88 57.18 -0.61
CA TRP A 39 -14.72 57.84 -1.19
C TRP A 39 -13.84 56.84 -1.97
N ASP A 40 -13.62 55.64 -1.43
CA ASP A 40 -12.88 54.57 -2.10
C ASP A 40 -13.54 54.13 -3.43
N ARG A 41 -14.86 54.20 -3.52
CA ARG A 41 -15.59 53.91 -4.75
C ARG A 41 -15.39 55.00 -5.81
N LEU A 42 -15.39 56.26 -5.39
CA LEU A 42 -15.16 57.39 -6.29
C LEU A 42 -13.71 57.48 -6.80
N THR A 43 -12.75 57.10 -5.97
CA THR A 43 -11.31 57.12 -6.32
C THR A 43 -10.81 55.88 -7.03
N GLY A 44 -11.65 54.86 -7.24
CA GLY A 44 -11.24 53.60 -7.86
C GLY A 44 -10.44 52.65 -6.93
N THR A 45 -10.15 53.06 -5.72
CA THR A 45 -9.43 52.27 -4.71
C THR A 45 -10.15 50.96 -4.43
N HIS A 46 -11.47 50.97 -4.40
CA HIS A 46 -12.31 49.79 -4.19
C HIS A 46 -12.07 48.71 -5.27
N ILE A 47 -11.93 49.11 -6.54
CA ILE A 47 -11.68 48.17 -7.66
C ILE A 47 -10.31 47.52 -7.49
N ARG A 48 -9.29 48.31 -7.15
CA ARG A 48 -7.94 47.84 -6.90
C ARG A 48 -7.90 46.80 -5.76
N ILE A 49 -8.56 47.09 -4.63
CA ILE A 49 -8.65 46.16 -3.48
C ILE A 49 -9.38 44.90 -3.90
N LYS A 50 -10.46 45.00 -4.69
CA LYS A 50 -11.21 43.85 -5.18
C LYS A 50 -10.34 42.95 -6.06
N THR A 51 -9.65 43.50 -7.05
CA THR A 51 -8.77 42.73 -7.95
C THR A 51 -7.63 42.07 -7.18
N GLN A 52 -7.03 42.79 -6.22
CA GLN A 52 -6.01 42.24 -5.35
C GLN A 52 -6.54 41.07 -4.51
N ASN A 53 -7.71 41.21 -3.90
CA ASN A 53 -8.35 40.14 -3.13
C ASN A 53 -8.70 38.92 -3.96
N GLU A 54 -9.15 39.11 -5.22
CA GLU A 54 -9.43 38.04 -6.15
C GLU A 54 -8.14 37.27 -6.51
N HIS A 55 -7.07 37.98 -6.81
CA HIS A 55 -5.76 37.37 -7.12
C HIS A 55 -5.22 36.56 -5.91
N GLU A 56 -5.26 37.15 -4.72
CA GLU A 56 -4.85 36.46 -3.50
C GLU A 56 -5.72 35.23 -3.20
N THR A 57 -7.01 35.28 -3.55
CA THR A 57 -7.91 34.13 -3.39
C THR A 57 -7.55 32.99 -4.32
N LEU A 58 -7.21 33.29 -5.58
CA LEU A 58 -6.75 32.31 -6.55
C LEU A 58 -5.42 31.66 -6.10
N GLN A 59 -4.47 32.49 -5.68
CA GLN A 59 -3.19 31.98 -5.17
C GLN A 59 -3.37 31.09 -3.93
N ALA A 60 -4.25 31.47 -3.00
CA ALA A 60 -4.56 30.68 -1.83
C ALA A 60 -5.18 29.32 -2.22
N HIS A 61 -6.08 29.32 -3.20
CA HIS A 61 -6.70 28.10 -3.72
C HIS A 61 -5.66 27.16 -4.36
N GLU A 62 -4.79 27.70 -5.22
CA GLU A 62 -3.71 26.92 -5.84
C GLU A 62 -2.76 26.33 -4.81
N ARG A 63 -2.35 27.12 -3.80
CA ARG A 63 -1.51 26.65 -2.70
C ARG A 63 -2.17 25.48 -1.98
N ASP A 64 -3.45 25.64 -1.59
CA ASP A 64 -4.21 24.63 -0.87
C ASP A 64 -4.39 23.34 -1.71
N GLN A 65 -4.53 23.45 -3.02
CA GLN A 65 -4.57 22.32 -3.93
C GLN A 65 -3.21 21.61 -3.99
N ARG A 66 -2.12 22.34 -4.19
CA ARG A 66 -0.76 21.76 -4.19
C ARG A 66 -0.45 21.01 -2.90
N GLU A 67 -0.85 21.56 -1.73
CA GLU A 67 -0.69 20.88 -0.44
C GLU A 67 -1.47 19.56 -0.38
N LYS A 68 -2.70 19.53 -0.87
CA LYS A 68 -3.52 18.30 -0.96
C LYS A 68 -2.89 17.27 -1.90
N ASP A 69 -2.47 17.70 -3.08
CA ASP A 69 -1.88 16.82 -4.09
C ASP A 69 -0.59 16.22 -3.56
N THR A 70 0.28 17.03 -2.94
CA THR A 70 1.50 16.56 -2.30
C THR A 70 1.21 15.48 -1.25
N LEU A 71 0.21 15.71 -0.38
CA LEU A 71 -0.18 14.72 0.62
C LEU A 71 -0.72 13.44 -0.02
N ILE A 72 -1.53 13.56 -1.07
CA ILE A 72 -2.08 12.39 -1.79
C ILE A 72 -0.95 11.60 -2.44
N PHE A 73 -0.02 12.26 -3.14
CA PHE A 73 1.11 11.59 -3.80
C PHE A 73 2.01 10.88 -2.79
N THR A 74 2.30 11.50 -1.65
CA THR A 74 3.05 10.86 -0.56
C THR A 74 2.35 9.61 -0.06
N GLN A 75 1.04 9.69 0.21
CA GLN A 75 0.24 8.55 0.68
C GLN A 75 0.14 7.43 -0.35
N LEU A 76 0.09 7.75 -1.63
CA LEU A 76 0.11 6.77 -2.72
C LEU A 76 1.47 6.09 -2.83
N GLY A 77 2.57 6.83 -2.67
CA GLY A 77 3.93 6.30 -2.60
C GLY A 77 4.07 5.26 -1.49
N GLU A 78 3.75 5.64 -0.25
CA GLU A 78 3.80 4.75 0.91
C GLU A 78 2.95 3.48 0.71
N ARG A 79 1.82 3.60 0.04
CA ARG A 79 0.92 2.49 -0.27
C ARG A 79 1.54 1.52 -1.28
N ARG A 80 2.18 2.06 -2.32
CA ARG A 80 2.89 1.26 -3.34
C ARG A 80 4.07 0.50 -2.73
N GLU A 81 4.85 1.16 -1.88
CA GLU A 81 5.97 0.54 -1.16
C GLU A 81 5.50 -0.63 -0.28
N LEU A 82 4.42 -0.41 0.48
CA LEU A 82 3.82 -1.46 1.30
C LEU A 82 3.32 -2.64 0.44
N GLN A 83 2.65 -2.36 -0.67
CA GLN A 83 2.18 -3.40 -1.57
C GLN A 83 3.35 -4.20 -2.17
N HIS A 84 4.43 -3.53 -2.53
CA HIS A 84 5.64 -4.19 -3.03
C HIS A 84 6.26 -5.09 -1.95
N ALA A 85 6.42 -4.59 -0.73
CA ALA A 85 6.94 -5.37 0.39
C ALA A 85 6.08 -6.61 0.70
N LEU A 86 4.74 -6.47 0.69
CA LEU A 86 3.82 -7.58 0.90
C LEU A 86 3.92 -8.63 -0.21
N ARG A 87 3.99 -8.21 -1.47
CA ARG A 87 4.17 -9.14 -2.61
C ARG A 87 5.50 -9.90 -2.51
N HIS A 88 6.57 -9.21 -2.15
CA HIS A 88 7.88 -9.82 -1.95
C HIS A 88 7.84 -10.85 -0.82
N ALA A 89 7.28 -10.50 0.34
CA ALA A 89 7.13 -11.40 1.47
C ALA A 89 6.28 -12.63 1.12
N ALA A 90 5.15 -12.43 0.42
CA ALA A 90 4.31 -13.54 -0.04
C ALA A 90 5.06 -14.47 -1.02
N GLY A 91 5.84 -13.90 -1.93
CA GLY A 91 6.69 -14.68 -2.85
C GLY A 91 7.76 -15.50 -2.14
N MET A 92 8.42 -14.91 -1.13
CA MET A 92 9.39 -15.64 -0.30
C MET A 92 8.73 -16.76 0.50
N HIS A 93 7.59 -16.50 1.11
CA HIS A 93 6.83 -17.52 1.83
C HIS A 93 6.40 -18.67 0.92
N HIS A 94 5.90 -18.35 -0.28
CA HIS A 94 5.51 -19.38 -1.26
C HIS A 94 6.71 -20.26 -1.67
N LYS A 95 7.87 -19.66 -1.93
CA LYS A 95 9.10 -20.42 -2.23
C LYS A 95 9.51 -21.34 -1.08
N GLN A 96 9.46 -20.84 0.16
CA GLN A 96 9.78 -21.65 1.34
C GLN A 96 8.83 -22.81 1.52
N THR A 97 7.52 -22.60 1.38
CA THR A 97 6.52 -23.68 1.48
C THR A 97 6.65 -24.70 0.36
N SER A 98 6.95 -24.25 -0.86
CA SER A 98 7.21 -25.15 -2.00
C SER A 98 8.45 -26.02 -1.78
N ASN A 99 9.55 -25.43 -1.29
CA ASN A 99 10.76 -26.18 -0.97
C ASN A 99 10.52 -27.23 0.13
N LEU A 100 9.83 -26.83 1.22
CA LEU A 100 9.47 -27.75 2.28
C LEU A 100 8.58 -28.91 1.78
N ALA A 101 7.63 -28.62 0.88
CA ALA A 101 6.79 -29.65 0.29
C ALA A 101 7.62 -30.64 -0.57
N ALA A 102 8.57 -30.14 -1.34
CA ALA A 102 9.48 -30.98 -2.14
C ALA A 102 10.38 -31.84 -1.24
N ASP A 103 10.92 -31.27 -0.16
CA ASP A 103 11.73 -32.00 0.82
C ASP A 103 10.94 -33.12 1.50
N LEU A 104 9.70 -32.83 1.91
CA LEU A 104 8.79 -33.81 2.51
C LEU A 104 8.48 -34.95 1.52
N GLU A 105 8.26 -34.64 0.25
CA GLU A 105 8.02 -35.67 -0.78
C GLU A 105 9.27 -36.53 -1.01
N SER A 106 10.46 -35.92 -1.06
CA SER A 106 11.72 -36.68 -1.19
C SER A 106 11.95 -37.62 0.00
N LEU A 107 11.69 -37.16 1.23
CA LEU A 107 11.76 -38.01 2.43
C LEU A 107 10.74 -39.14 2.41
N ARG A 108 9.52 -38.88 1.91
CA ARG A 108 8.49 -39.90 1.75
C ARG A 108 8.93 -40.98 0.75
N GLN A 109 9.53 -40.58 -0.37
CA GLN A 109 10.04 -41.51 -1.37
C GLN A 109 11.19 -42.39 -0.82
N VAL A 110 12.14 -41.79 -0.11
CA VAL A 110 13.22 -42.53 0.58
C VAL A 110 12.66 -43.53 1.59
N ARG A 111 11.68 -43.12 2.39
CA ARG A 111 11.04 -44.02 3.36
C ARG A 111 10.29 -45.17 2.70
N THR A 112 9.54 -44.91 1.64
CA THR A 112 8.80 -45.93 0.91
C THR A 112 9.75 -46.86 0.14
N GLY A 113 10.84 -46.36 -0.44
CA GLY A 113 11.90 -47.15 -1.08
C GLY A 113 12.57 -48.10 -0.09
N LYS A 114 13.01 -47.62 1.07
CA LYS A 114 13.61 -48.45 2.13
C LYS A 114 12.66 -49.52 2.66
N LEU A 115 11.36 -49.21 2.79
CA LEU A 115 10.35 -50.18 3.21
C LEU A 115 10.15 -51.26 2.15
N ARG A 116 10.24 -50.93 0.85
CA ARG A 116 10.12 -51.88 -0.25
C ARG A 116 11.34 -52.82 -0.35
N GLU A 117 12.56 -52.31 -0.11
CA GLU A 117 13.78 -53.09 -0.01
C GLU A 117 13.78 -54.01 1.20
N ALA A 118 13.29 -53.54 2.37
CA ALA A 118 13.25 -54.32 3.60
C ALA A 118 12.17 -55.43 3.60
N TRP A 119 11.12 -55.27 2.77
CA TRP A 119 10.01 -56.22 2.69
C TRP A 119 9.62 -56.46 1.23
N PRO A 120 10.35 -57.34 0.50
CA PRO A 120 10.01 -57.66 -0.88
C PRO A 120 8.63 -58.34 -0.94
N SER A 121 7.88 -57.98 -1.98
CA SER A 121 6.51 -58.50 -2.19
C SER A 121 6.50 -60.02 -2.26
N PRO A 122 5.43 -60.68 -1.82
CA PRO A 122 5.31 -62.17 -1.88
C PRO A 122 5.50 -62.74 -3.31
N SER A 123 5.24 -61.92 -4.34
CA SER A 123 5.45 -62.26 -5.75
C SER A 123 6.92 -62.38 -6.15
N ASP A 124 7.84 -61.76 -5.43
CA ASP A 124 9.28 -61.78 -5.73
C ASP A 124 9.99 -62.99 -5.07
N ARG A 125 9.27 -63.78 -4.28
CA ARG A 125 9.79 -65.02 -3.72
C ARG A 125 9.65 -66.15 -4.77
N THR A 126 10.65 -66.29 -5.59
CA THR A 126 10.75 -67.51 -6.45
C THR A 126 10.73 -68.72 -5.52
N PRO A 127 9.80 -69.69 -5.73
CA PRO A 127 9.83 -70.90 -4.94
C PRO A 127 11.13 -71.69 -5.28
N ASN A 128 12.00 -71.79 -4.29
CA ASN A 128 13.21 -72.60 -4.41
C ASN A 128 12.78 -74.09 -4.44
N VAL A 129 12.46 -74.55 -5.62
CA VAL A 129 12.19 -75.98 -5.88
C VAL A 129 13.51 -76.73 -5.75
N ARG A 130 13.78 -77.23 -4.54
CA ARG A 130 14.82 -78.24 -4.34
C ARG A 130 14.44 -79.51 -5.17
N ARG A 131 15.06 -79.65 -6.33
CA ARG A 131 15.07 -80.95 -7.03
C ARG A 131 15.82 -81.93 -6.14
N GLY A 132 15.07 -82.82 -5.54
CA GLY A 132 15.65 -83.98 -4.82
C GLY A 132 16.49 -84.84 -5.74
N PRO A 133 17.43 -85.59 -5.22
CA PRO A 133 18.32 -86.43 -6.01
C PRO A 133 17.53 -87.54 -6.68
N HIS A 134 17.66 -87.65 -8.03
CA HIS A 134 17.21 -88.80 -8.82
C HIS A 134 17.98 -90.09 -8.38
N ARG A 135 17.27 -90.99 -7.74
CA ARG A 135 17.75 -92.36 -7.59
C ARG A 135 17.56 -93.08 -8.92
N SER A 136 18.67 -93.44 -9.58
CA SER A 136 18.72 -94.40 -10.67
C SER A 136 18.73 -95.83 -10.05
N LEU A 137 17.84 -96.69 -10.54
CA LEU A 137 17.95 -98.11 -10.46
C LEU A 137 18.50 -98.62 -11.79
#